data_3284c0eb81d148bf2c8b5c8d3ba12bf0
#
_entry.id   3284c0eb81d148bf2c8b5c8d3ba12bf0
#
_cell.length_a   1.000
_cell.length_b   1.000
_cell.length_c   1.000
_cell.angle_alpha   90.00
_cell.angle_beta   90.00
_cell.angle_gamma   90.00
#
_symmetry.space_group_name_H-M   'P 1'
#
loop_
_entity.id
_entity.type
_entity.pdbx_description
1 polymer ?
#
loop_
_entity_poly.entity_id
_entity_poly.type
_entity_poly.pdbx_seq_one_letter_code
_entity_poly.pdbx_strand_id
1 'polypeptide(L)'
;GIAADKIDEFLYNIYRMGRDAITNANGKGAFAYVIPKAQYNASEAINLTNVLMQGGLRAHRATADFSANGKNYEAGSIIFYGAQSFRPYLADLMEVQEYPDQFLYPGGPPQPPYDLSGWTLPIQMGVDVDRVVNEFQASTNAITEKLTFDAGTVEGNARYGYVLSNKDNQSATAINRLQKAGYTVSQFTEAQDGVEAGSFLIRSKRGLAA
;
A
#
# COMPACT_ATOMS: atom_id res chain seq x y z
N GLY A 1 9.98 1.40 -42.99
CA GLY A 1 9.24 0.28 -42.38
C GLY A 1 7.97 0.77 -41.68
N ILE A 2 7.02 -0.11 -41.34
CA ILE A 2 5.67 0.22 -40.85
C ILE A 2 5.67 1.26 -39.74
N ALA A 3 6.59 1.19 -38.79
CA ALA A 3 6.67 2.15 -37.70
C ALA A 3 7.03 3.58 -38.14
N ALA A 4 7.89 3.71 -39.18
CA ALA A 4 8.24 5.00 -39.73
C ALA A 4 7.09 5.60 -40.58
N ASP A 5 6.39 4.73 -41.32
CA ASP A 5 5.31 5.14 -42.21
C ASP A 5 4.03 5.53 -41.44
N LYS A 6 3.90 5.06 -40.17
CA LYS A 6 2.74 5.25 -39.31
C LYS A 6 3.06 5.97 -37.99
N ILE A 7 4.16 6.73 -37.96
CA ILE A 7 4.63 7.37 -36.72
C ILE A 7 3.58 8.32 -36.12
N ASP A 8 2.87 9.06 -36.96
CA ASP A 8 1.83 10.01 -36.52
C ASP A 8 0.66 9.29 -35.87
N GLU A 9 0.25 8.12 -36.40
CA GLU A 9 -0.81 7.31 -35.83
C GLU A 9 -0.39 6.74 -34.45
N PHE A 10 0.86 6.28 -34.30
CA PHE A 10 1.37 5.78 -33.03
C PHE A 10 1.47 6.89 -31.99
N LEU A 11 2.03 8.04 -32.32
CA LEU A 11 2.15 9.18 -31.40
C LEU A 11 0.78 9.72 -30.99
N TYR A 12 -0.15 9.84 -31.94
CA TYR A 12 -1.52 10.24 -31.63
C TYR A 12 -2.24 9.23 -30.72
N ASN A 13 -2.01 7.94 -30.91
CA ASN A 13 -2.60 6.90 -30.07
C ASN A 13 -2.08 6.98 -28.62
N ILE A 14 -0.77 7.20 -28.43
CA ILE A 14 -0.16 7.40 -27.09
C ILE A 14 -0.80 8.63 -26.40
N TYR A 15 -0.91 9.75 -27.12
CA TYR A 15 -1.59 10.94 -26.60
C TYR A 15 -3.04 10.67 -26.23
N ARG A 16 -3.79 9.99 -27.11
CA ARG A 16 -5.19 9.64 -26.87
C ARG A 16 -5.35 8.75 -25.66
N MET A 17 -4.52 7.72 -25.48
CA MET A 17 -4.56 6.84 -24.34
C MET A 17 -4.37 7.60 -23.02
N GLY A 18 -3.39 8.48 -22.94
CA GLY A 18 -3.14 9.32 -21.76
C GLY A 18 -4.29 10.28 -21.48
N ARG A 19 -4.81 10.96 -22.49
CA ARG A 19 -5.96 11.85 -22.38
C ARG A 19 -7.21 11.08 -21.91
N ASP A 20 -7.50 9.94 -22.51
CA ASP A 20 -8.69 9.15 -22.19
C ASP A 20 -8.58 8.53 -20.78
N ALA A 21 -7.38 8.21 -20.31
CA ALA A 21 -7.15 7.78 -18.92
C ALA A 21 -7.52 8.88 -17.90
N ILE A 22 -7.34 10.15 -18.27
CA ILE A 22 -7.71 11.29 -17.41
C ILE A 22 -9.21 11.60 -17.55
N THR A 23 -9.71 11.75 -18.78
CA THR A 23 -11.06 12.30 -19.05
C THR A 23 -12.17 11.28 -18.83
N ASN A 24 -11.90 9.98 -19.05
CA ASN A 24 -12.89 8.91 -18.94
C ASN A 24 -12.83 8.21 -17.56
N ALA A 25 -12.12 8.77 -16.60
CA ALA A 25 -11.97 8.18 -15.25
C ALA A 25 -13.32 8.00 -14.53
N ASN A 26 -14.31 8.84 -14.81
CA ASN A 26 -15.63 8.83 -14.17
C ASN A 26 -16.62 7.79 -14.77
N GLY A 27 -16.25 7.07 -15.83
CA GLY A 27 -17.17 6.17 -16.54
C GLY A 27 -16.88 4.68 -16.40
N LYS A 28 -15.65 4.30 -16.14
CA LYS A 28 -15.24 2.89 -16.02
C LYS A 28 -14.10 2.73 -15.01
N GLY A 29 -14.34 1.99 -13.92
CA GLY A 29 -13.35 1.65 -12.91
C GLY A 29 -13.46 2.51 -11.63
N ALA A 30 -12.42 2.53 -10.83
CA ALA A 30 -12.39 3.30 -9.60
C ALA A 30 -12.26 4.81 -9.88
N PHE A 31 -13.04 5.61 -9.14
CA PHE A 31 -12.82 7.05 -9.04
C PHE A 31 -11.52 7.34 -8.28
N ALA A 32 -11.29 6.58 -7.20
CA ALA A 32 -10.05 6.65 -6.42
C ALA A 32 -9.79 5.33 -5.69
N TYR A 33 -8.53 5.15 -5.28
CA TYR A 33 -8.12 4.15 -4.28
C TYR A 33 -7.70 4.90 -3.02
N VAL A 34 -8.29 4.52 -1.89
CA VAL A 34 -8.02 5.13 -0.60
C VAL A 34 -7.28 4.14 0.28
N ILE A 35 -6.11 4.53 0.75
CA ILE A 35 -5.34 3.82 1.77
C ILE A 35 -5.71 4.49 3.09
N PRO A 36 -6.54 3.87 3.96
CA PRO A 36 -6.90 4.44 5.25
C PRO A 36 -5.67 4.72 6.11
N LYS A 37 -5.73 5.75 6.96
CA LYS A 37 -4.64 6.07 7.88
C LYS A 37 -4.36 4.93 8.86
N ALA A 38 -5.43 4.31 9.39
CA ALA A 38 -5.32 3.17 10.28
C ALA A 38 -4.99 1.92 9.45
N GLN A 39 -3.82 1.34 9.69
CA GLN A 39 -3.31 0.14 9.01
C GLN A 39 -2.82 -0.86 10.05
N TYR A 40 -2.95 -2.15 9.74
CA TYR A 40 -2.31 -3.19 10.52
C TYR A 40 -0.78 -3.08 10.42
N ASN A 41 -0.27 -2.85 9.23
CA ASN A 41 1.14 -2.66 8.90
C ASN A 41 1.36 -1.29 8.26
N ALA A 42 1.55 -0.27 9.09
CA ALA A 42 1.65 1.11 8.64
C ALA A 42 2.87 1.35 7.73
N SER A 43 3.98 0.65 7.99
CA SER A 43 5.18 0.80 7.16
C SER A 43 4.97 0.29 5.74
N GLU A 44 4.19 -0.76 5.54
CA GLU A 44 3.90 -1.27 4.20
C GLU A 44 2.94 -0.37 3.43
N ALA A 45 2.03 0.34 4.09
CA ALA A 45 1.22 1.37 3.44
C ALA A 45 2.08 2.52 2.87
N ILE A 46 3.13 2.91 3.61
CA ILE A 46 4.13 3.88 3.14
C ILE A 46 4.93 3.30 1.96
N ASN A 47 5.38 2.04 2.06
CA ASN A 47 6.11 1.36 1.00
C ASN A 47 5.26 1.25 -0.28
N LEU A 48 4.01 0.81 -0.18
CA LEU A 48 3.06 0.74 -1.30
C LEU A 48 2.90 2.11 -1.96
N THR A 49 2.67 3.15 -1.16
CA THR A 49 2.55 4.52 -1.66
C THR A 49 3.81 4.94 -2.44
N ASN A 50 4.99 4.68 -1.89
CA ASN A 50 6.26 5.02 -2.54
C ASN A 50 6.49 4.25 -3.85
N VAL A 51 6.15 2.96 -3.89
CA VAL A 51 6.24 2.13 -5.10
C VAL A 51 5.33 2.68 -6.20
N LEU A 52 4.08 3.00 -5.87
CA LEU A 52 3.13 3.59 -6.81
C LEU A 52 3.60 4.95 -7.33
N MET A 53 4.12 5.81 -6.45
CA MET A 53 4.67 7.12 -6.84
C MET A 53 5.93 6.99 -7.71
N GLN A 54 6.78 6.00 -7.44
CA GLN A 54 7.97 5.72 -8.26
C GLN A 54 7.57 5.32 -9.69
N GLY A 55 6.42 4.65 -9.85
CA GLY A 55 5.80 4.35 -11.15
C GLY A 55 5.14 5.55 -11.84
N GLY A 56 5.23 6.76 -11.27
CA GLY A 56 4.70 8.00 -11.85
C GLY A 56 3.27 8.34 -11.43
N LEU A 57 2.70 7.60 -10.48
CA LEU A 57 1.37 7.89 -9.96
C LEU A 57 1.39 9.07 -8.98
N ARG A 58 0.33 9.88 -9.05
CA ARG A 58 0.12 11.02 -8.15
C ARG A 58 -0.66 10.59 -6.93
N ALA A 59 -0.08 10.78 -5.77
CA ALA A 59 -0.69 10.53 -4.47
C ALA A 59 -1.07 11.84 -3.78
N HIS A 60 -2.13 11.78 -2.96
CA HIS A 60 -2.62 12.90 -2.16
C HIS A 60 -2.82 12.45 -0.74
N ARG A 61 -2.56 13.32 0.22
CA ARG A 61 -2.84 13.09 1.64
C ARG A 61 -4.04 13.91 2.06
N ALA A 62 -5.04 13.29 2.66
CA ALA A 62 -6.20 13.98 3.23
C ALA A 62 -5.76 14.89 4.38
N THR A 63 -6.22 16.14 4.38
CA THR A 63 -5.93 17.14 5.43
C THR A 63 -7.04 17.28 6.44
N ALA A 64 -8.22 16.73 6.15
CA ALA A 64 -9.38 16.64 7.02
C ALA A 64 -10.06 15.28 6.83
N ASP A 65 -10.91 14.90 7.78
CA ASP A 65 -11.76 13.72 7.66
C ASP A 65 -12.71 13.88 6.48
N PHE A 66 -13.02 12.78 5.81
CA PHE A 66 -13.93 12.76 4.68
C PHE A 66 -14.71 11.45 4.61
N SER A 67 -15.75 11.41 3.80
CA SER A 67 -16.56 10.21 3.59
C SER A 67 -16.60 9.84 2.10
N ALA A 68 -16.46 8.55 1.80
CA ALA A 68 -16.61 8.02 0.45
C ALA A 68 -17.21 6.61 0.50
N ASN A 69 -18.08 6.26 -0.43
CA ASN A 69 -18.78 4.96 -0.47
C ASN A 69 -19.43 4.53 0.87
N GLY A 70 -19.92 5.50 1.67
CA GLY A 70 -20.53 5.21 2.98
C GLY A 70 -19.54 4.87 4.10
N LYS A 71 -18.25 4.99 3.88
CA LYS A 71 -17.18 4.81 4.85
C LYS A 71 -16.53 6.16 5.19
N ASN A 72 -16.17 6.36 6.46
CA ASN A 72 -15.45 7.54 6.93
C ASN A 72 -13.95 7.25 6.96
N TYR A 73 -13.16 8.25 6.56
CA TYR A 73 -11.71 8.21 6.53
C TYR A 73 -11.14 9.39 7.31
N GLU A 74 -10.14 9.11 8.12
CA GLU A 74 -9.45 10.12 8.92
C GLU A 74 -8.48 10.96 8.07
N ALA A 75 -8.25 12.18 8.51
CA ALA A 75 -7.14 13.01 8.04
C ALA A 75 -5.82 12.23 8.13
N GLY A 76 -5.01 12.30 7.08
CA GLY A 76 -3.80 11.50 6.94
C GLY A 76 -3.94 10.28 6.02
N SER A 77 -5.17 9.84 5.69
CA SER A 77 -5.41 8.81 4.67
C SER A 77 -4.82 9.23 3.32
N ILE A 78 -4.33 8.26 2.52
CA ILE A 78 -3.70 8.52 1.24
C ILE A 78 -4.69 8.18 0.12
N ILE A 79 -4.76 9.03 -0.89
CA ILE A 79 -5.72 8.93 -1.99
C ILE A 79 -4.95 8.94 -3.32
N PHE A 80 -5.20 7.93 -4.14
CA PHE A 80 -4.82 7.88 -5.53
C PHE A 80 -6.07 8.06 -6.38
N TYR A 81 -6.26 9.25 -6.95
CA TYR A 81 -7.37 9.49 -7.86
C TYR A 81 -7.15 8.76 -9.19
N GLY A 82 -8.22 8.18 -9.74
CA GLY A 82 -8.18 7.47 -11.01
C GLY A 82 -7.92 8.38 -12.21
N ALA A 83 -8.26 9.68 -12.13
CA ALA A 83 -8.11 10.65 -13.21
C ALA A 83 -6.63 11.08 -13.38
N GLN A 84 -5.80 10.17 -13.87
CA GLN A 84 -4.39 10.42 -14.14
C GLN A 84 -3.89 9.59 -15.33
N SER A 85 -2.82 10.03 -15.98
CA SER A 85 -2.31 9.40 -17.22
C SER A 85 -1.96 7.92 -17.05
N PHE A 86 -1.44 7.55 -15.89
CA PHE A 86 -1.06 6.17 -15.55
C PHE A 86 -2.19 5.39 -14.85
N ARG A 87 -3.46 5.77 -15.07
CA ARG A 87 -4.61 5.05 -14.52
C ARG A 87 -4.60 3.53 -14.80
N PRO A 88 -4.28 3.05 -16.01
CA PRO A 88 -4.21 1.61 -16.26
C PRO A 88 -3.22 0.91 -15.34
N TYR A 89 -2.04 1.48 -15.14
CA TYR A 89 -1.03 0.98 -14.21
C TYR A 89 -1.52 0.99 -12.76
N LEU A 90 -2.21 2.06 -12.34
CA LEU A 90 -2.82 2.13 -11.00
C LEU A 90 -3.84 1.01 -10.79
N ALA A 91 -4.75 0.80 -11.74
CA ALA A 91 -5.76 -0.24 -11.65
C ALA A 91 -5.14 -1.65 -11.64
N ASP A 92 -4.16 -1.89 -12.49
CA ASP A 92 -3.49 -3.20 -12.61
C ASP A 92 -2.81 -3.61 -11.30
N LEU A 93 -2.17 -2.68 -10.60
CA LEU A 93 -1.51 -2.96 -9.34
C LEU A 93 -2.45 -3.01 -8.12
N MET A 94 -3.57 -2.27 -8.16
CA MET A 94 -4.44 -2.09 -6.99
C MET A 94 -5.66 -3.01 -6.98
N GLU A 95 -6.14 -3.44 -8.15
CA GLU A 95 -7.34 -4.27 -8.24
C GLU A 95 -7.00 -5.77 -8.13
N VAL A 96 -7.96 -6.52 -7.59
CA VAL A 96 -7.90 -7.99 -7.64
C VAL A 96 -8.03 -8.40 -9.10
N GLN A 97 -7.07 -9.17 -9.58
CA GLN A 97 -7.07 -9.67 -10.94
C GLN A 97 -7.83 -11.00 -11.00
N GLU A 98 -8.81 -11.06 -11.88
CA GLU A 98 -9.51 -12.30 -12.23
C GLU A 98 -8.93 -12.82 -13.54
N TYR A 99 -8.17 -13.92 -13.46
CA TYR A 99 -7.67 -14.57 -14.66
C TYR A 99 -8.78 -15.44 -15.29
N PRO A 100 -9.07 -15.27 -16.59
CA PRO A 100 -10.11 -16.07 -17.23
C PRO A 100 -9.72 -17.55 -17.26
N ASP A 101 -10.69 -18.41 -16.99
CA ASP A 101 -10.54 -19.87 -17.09
C ASP A 101 -10.27 -20.28 -18.55
N GLN A 102 -9.01 -20.36 -18.92
CA GLN A 102 -8.56 -20.87 -20.21
C GLN A 102 -8.08 -22.31 -20.03
N PHE A 103 -8.64 -23.22 -20.82
CA PHE A 103 -8.26 -24.62 -20.83
C PHE A 103 -7.49 -24.94 -22.10
N LEU A 104 -6.48 -25.80 -22.01
CA LEU A 104 -5.71 -26.27 -23.16
C LEU A 104 -6.59 -27.08 -24.14
N TYR A 105 -7.61 -27.77 -23.61
CA TYR A 105 -8.62 -28.48 -24.35
C TYR A 105 -9.88 -28.64 -23.47
N PRO A 106 -11.07 -28.90 -24.04
CA PRO A 106 -12.31 -29.08 -23.25
C PRO A 106 -12.15 -30.17 -22.19
N GLY A 107 -12.36 -29.83 -20.90
CA GLY A 107 -12.18 -30.73 -19.76
C GLY A 107 -10.74 -30.97 -19.31
N GLY A 108 -9.78 -30.27 -19.90
CA GLY A 108 -8.37 -30.33 -19.52
C GLY A 108 -8.05 -29.45 -18.29
N PRO A 109 -6.78 -29.44 -17.86
CA PRO A 109 -6.33 -28.55 -16.80
C PRO A 109 -6.39 -27.08 -17.24
N PRO A 110 -6.64 -26.14 -16.32
CA PRO A 110 -6.57 -24.71 -16.62
C PRO A 110 -5.14 -24.34 -17.06
N GLN A 111 -5.04 -23.46 -18.04
CA GLN A 111 -3.78 -22.91 -18.47
C GLN A 111 -3.27 -21.93 -17.38
N PRO A 112 -2.05 -22.12 -16.84
CA PRO A 112 -1.53 -21.20 -15.86
C PRO A 112 -1.37 -19.80 -16.47
N PRO A 113 -1.65 -18.73 -15.69
CA PRO A 113 -1.44 -17.37 -16.14
C PRO A 113 0.03 -17.14 -16.53
N TYR A 114 0.22 -16.38 -17.58
CA TYR A 114 1.55 -15.91 -17.98
C TYR A 114 1.85 -14.64 -17.20
N ASP A 115 2.96 -14.60 -16.47
CA ASP A 115 3.44 -13.47 -15.68
C ASP A 115 2.45 -12.99 -14.60
N LEU A 116 2.59 -13.56 -13.40
CA LEU A 116 1.79 -13.22 -12.21
C LEU A 116 2.47 -12.21 -11.28
N SER A 117 3.62 -11.67 -11.65
CA SER A 117 4.37 -10.77 -10.80
C SER A 117 3.68 -9.42 -10.68
N GLY A 118 3.49 -8.93 -9.46
CA GLY A 118 3.06 -7.56 -9.20
C GLY A 118 1.56 -7.31 -9.24
N TRP A 119 0.72 -8.35 -9.36
CA TRP A 119 -0.74 -8.19 -9.26
C TRP A 119 -1.18 -8.00 -7.82
N THR A 120 -2.18 -7.12 -7.65
CA THR A 120 -2.86 -6.88 -6.36
C THR A 120 -1.88 -6.62 -5.23
N LEU A 121 -1.02 -5.62 -5.42
CA LEU A 121 0.00 -5.23 -4.42
C LEU A 121 -0.55 -5.03 -3.01
N PRO A 122 -1.75 -4.43 -2.81
CA PRO A 122 -2.30 -4.30 -1.46
C PRO A 122 -2.39 -5.62 -0.72
N ILE A 123 -2.88 -6.68 -1.36
CA ILE A 123 -2.98 -8.02 -0.75
C ILE A 123 -1.58 -8.59 -0.47
N GLN A 124 -0.66 -8.50 -1.43
CA GLN A 124 0.71 -9.01 -1.27
C GLN A 124 1.47 -8.31 -0.14
N MET A 125 1.23 -7.01 0.05
CA MET A 125 1.89 -6.20 1.07
C MET A 125 1.12 -6.12 2.39
N GLY A 126 -0.08 -6.72 2.47
CA GLY A 126 -0.92 -6.66 3.67
C GLY A 126 -1.38 -5.23 4.01
N VAL A 127 -1.73 -4.46 2.99
CA VAL A 127 -2.20 -3.07 3.11
C VAL A 127 -3.69 -3.01 2.81
N ASP A 128 -4.45 -2.42 3.73
CA ASP A 128 -5.86 -2.15 3.50
C ASP A 128 -6.02 -1.02 2.49
N VAL A 129 -6.78 -1.28 1.43
CA VAL A 129 -7.09 -0.32 0.38
C VAL A 129 -8.56 -0.43 0.02
N ASP A 130 -9.23 0.71 -0.02
CA ASP A 130 -10.63 0.79 -0.45
C ASP A 130 -10.71 1.31 -1.89
N ARG A 131 -11.34 0.52 -2.75
CA ARG A 131 -11.71 0.93 -4.11
C ARG A 131 -12.99 1.76 -4.07
N VAL A 132 -12.88 3.04 -4.38
CA VAL A 132 -14.01 3.98 -4.38
C VAL A 132 -14.44 4.25 -5.82
N VAL A 133 -15.69 3.95 -6.14
CA VAL A 133 -16.24 4.11 -7.50
C VAL A 133 -17.00 5.42 -7.69
N ASN A 134 -17.65 5.91 -6.61
CA ASN A 134 -18.41 7.14 -6.66
C ASN A 134 -17.52 8.36 -6.39
N GLU A 135 -17.83 9.46 -7.06
CA GLU A 135 -17.18 10.74 -6.80
C GLU A 135 -17.41 11.18 -5.34
N PHE A 136 -16.37 11.73 -4.73
CA PHE A 136 -16.40 12.30 -3.39
C PHE A 136 -15.53 13.55 -3.33
N GLN A 137 -15.71 14.34 -2.28
CA GLN A 137 -14.90 15.52 -2.01
C GLN A 137 -14.03 15.28 -0.78
N ALA A 138 -12.75 15.61 -0.89
CA ALA A 138 -11.81 15.58 0.22
C ALA A 138 -10.83 16.75 0.10
N SER A 139 -10.53 17.38 1.24
CA SER A 139 -9.46 18.36 1.32
C SER A 139 -8.14 17.61 1.32
N THR A 140 -7.26 17.89 0.36
CA THR A 140 -6.01 17.12 0.18
C THR A 140 -4.83 17.99 -0.17
N ASN A 141 -3.64 17.54 0.21
CA ASN A 141 -2.37 18.04 -0.31
C ASN A 141 -1.70 16.96 -1.18
N ALA A 142 -1.09 17.38 -2.28
CA ALA A 142 -0.30 16.47 -3.11
C ALA A 142 0.94 15.99 -2.34
N ILE A 143 1.25 14.70 -2.46
CA ILE A 143 2.51 14.13 -1.96
C ILE A 143 3.51 14.19 -3.10
N THR A 144 4.54 15.02 -2.93
CA THR A 144 5.57 15.30 -3.96
C THR A 144 6.89 14.61 -3.68
N GLU A 145 7.10 14.15 -2.46
CA GLU A 145 8.34 13.53 -2.02
C GLU A 145 8.08 12.11 -1.51
N LYS A 146 9.13 11.29 -1.56
CA LYS A 146 9.10 9.96 -0.99
C LYS A 146 8.75 10.04 0.49
N LEU A 147 7.74 9.28 0.91
CA LEU A 147 7.35 9.17 2.30
C LEU A 147 8.42 8.41 3.09
N THR A 148 8.68 8.88 4.30
CA THR A 148 9.53 8.22 5.28
C THR A 148 8.68 7.62 6.40
N PHE A 149 9.21 6.61 7.06
CA PHE A 149 8.58 6.05 8.25
C PHE A 149 8.67 7.07 9.39
N ASP A 150 7.60 7.16 10.17
CA ASP A 150 7.64 7.93 11.40
C ASP A 150 8.65 7.31 12.37
N ALA A 151 9.34 8.16 13.12
CA ALA A 151 10.21 7.69 14.17
C ALA A 151 9.38 6.94 15.21
N GLY A 152 9.82 5.73 15.58
CA GLY A 152 9.21 4.99 16.66
C GLY A 152 9.34 5.73 17.98
N THR A 153 8.37 5.54 18.87
CA THR A 153 8.38 6.10 20.22
C THR A 153 8.51 4.99 21.25
N VAL A 154 9.23 5.28 22.32
CA VAL A 154 9.27 4.41 23.50
C VAL A 154 8.42 5.05 24.58
N GLU A 155 7.36 4.36 25.00
CA GLU A 155 6.44 4.86 26.01
C GLU A 155 6.77 4.29 27.39
N GLY A 156 6.74 5.16 28.38
CA GLY A 156 6.94 4.79 29.79
C GLY A 156 8.40 4.54 30.18
N ASN A 157 8.58 4.17 31.46
CA ASN A 157 9.88 3.83 32.04
C ASN A 157 9.78 2.45 32.71
N ALA A 158 10.13 1.43 31.96
CA ALA A 158 9.92 0.05 32.37
C ALA A 158 11.08 -0.48 33.21
N ARG A 159 10.74 -1.09 34.35
CA ARG A 159 11.74 -1.82 35.22
C ARG A 159 12.12 -3.15 34.59
N TYR A 160 11.16 -3.87 34.01
CA TYR A 160 11.35 -5.25 33.55
C TYR A 160 11.70 -5.31 32.04
N GLY A 161 10.99 -4.59 31.22
CA GLY A 161 11.18 -4.59 29.76
C GLY A 161 10.14 -3.79 29.02
N TYR A 162 10.32 -3.70 27.73
CA TYR A 162 9.41 -3.04 26.80
C TYR A 162 8.79 -4.06 25.86
N VAL A 163 7.54 -3.83 25.47
CA VAL A 163 6.84 -4.65 24.48
C VAL A 163 6.88 -3.95 23.13
N LEU A 164 7.22 -4.71 22.11
CA LEU A 164 7.17 -4.27 20.72
C LEU A 164 6.15 -5.13 19.98
N SER A 165 5.17 -4.49 19.35
CA SER A 165 4.16 -5.18 18.53
C SER A 165 4.82 -5.85 17.31
N ASN A 166 4.29 -6.99 16.89
CA ASN A 166 4.69 -7.69 15.68
C ASN A 166 3.89 -7.27 14.43
N LYS A 167 2.98 -6.30 14.56
CA LYS A 167 2.09 -5.88 13.46
C LYS A 167 2.84 -5.23 12.31
N ASP A 168 3.87 -4.45 12.62
CA ASP A 168 4.63 -3.72 11.63
C ASP A 168 5.93 -4.45 11.24
N ASN A 169 6.23 -4.54 9.96
CA ASN A 169 7.45 -5.19 9.46
C ASN A 169 8.75 -4.53 9.96
N GLN A 170 8.70 -3.23 10.34
CA GLN A 170 9.84 -2.56 10.96
C GLN A 170 10.23 -3.17 12.31
N SER A 171 9.30 -3.86 12.98
CA SER A 171 9.58 -4.59 14.22
C SER A 171 10.68 -5.63 14.03
N ALA A 172 10.71 -6.35 12.91
CA ALA A 172 11.78 -7.30 12.62
C ALA A 172 13.15 -6.61 12.52
N THR A 173 13.19 -5.42 11.90
CA THR A 173 14.43 -4.61 11.83
C THR A 173 14.88 -4.15 13.21
N ALA A 174 13.95 -3.69 14.04
CA ALA A 174 14.24 -3.28 15.43
C ALA A 174 14.78 -4.44 16.25
N ILE A 175 14.12 -5.63 16.18
CA ILE A 175 14.56 -6.83 16.89
C ILE A 175 15.96 -7.23 16.47
N ASN A 176 16.27 -7.29 15.18
CA ASN A 176 17.59 -7.65 14.70
C ASN A 176 18.68 -6.68 15.20
N ARG A 177 18.38 -5.38 15.24
CA ARG A 177 19.29 -4.36 15.77
C ARG A 177 19.52 -4.53 17.27
N LEU A 178 18.45 -4.76 18.04
CA LEU A 178 18.52 -4.97 19.49
C LEU A 178 19.31 -6.24 19.83
N GLN A 179 19.05 -7.34 19.16
CA GLN A 179 19.79 -8.60 19.36
C GLN A 179 21.29 -8.43 19.02
N LYS A 180 21.61 -7.73 17.92
CA LYS A 180 22.99 -7.38 17.56
C LYS A 180 23.67 -6.51 18.62
N ALA A 181 22.91 -5.65 19.30
CA ALA A 181 23.38 -4.82 20.41
C ALA A 181 23.44 -5.57 21.75
N GLY A 182 23.15 -6.88 21.78
CA GLY A 182 23.25 -7.74 22.96
C GLY A 182 22.04 -7.66 23.90
N TYR A 183 20.88 -7.20 23.42
CA TYR A 183 19.65 -7.26 24.21
C TYR A 183 18.99 -8.62 24.08
N THR A 184 18.42 -9.12 25.19
CA THR A 184 17.61 -10.33 25.19
C THR A 184 16.20 -10.01 24.76
N VAL A 185 15.75 -10.68 23.71
CA VAL A 185 14.40 -10.57 23.14
C VAL A 185 13.70 -11.90 23.28
N SER A 186 12.49 -11.90 23.80
CA SER A 186 11.59 -13.05 23.89
C SER A 186 10.31 -12.75 23.10
N GLN A 187 9.61 -13.77 22.67
CA GLN A 187 8.34 -13.62 21.95
C GLN A 187 7.20 -14.16 22.81
N PHE A 188 6.07 -13.47 22.81
CA PHE A 188 4.83 -13.97 23.40
C PHE A 188 4.23 -15.06 22.51
N THR A 189 4.08 -16.26 23.05
CA THR A 189 3.44 -17.38 22.33
C THR A 189 1.92 -17.33 22.40
N GLU A 190 1.39 -16.64 23.41
CA GLU A 190 -0.05 -16.47 23.65
C GLU A 190 -0.34 -15.00 23.97
N ALA A 191 -1.57 -14.56 23.72
CA ALA A 191 -2.00 -13.21 24.08
C ALA A 191 -2.14 -13.11 25.62
N GLN A 192 -1.60 -12.05 26.21
CA GLN A 192 -1.61 -11.82 27.66
C GLN A 192 -1.65 -10.33 27.97
N ASP A 193 -2.49 -9.92 28.92
CA ASP A 193 -2.54 -8.54 29.46
C ASP A 193 -2.62 -7.44 28.41
N GLY A 194 -3.39 -7.67 27.34
CA GLY A 194 -3.52 -6.72 26.22
C GLY A 194 -2.38 -6.76 25.21
N VAL A 195 -1.39 -7.64 25.40
CA VAL A 195 -0.32 -7.90 24.43
C VAL A 195 -0.75 -9.04 23.52
N GLU A 196 -0.65 -8.86 22.22
CA GLU A 196 -1.00 -9.90 21.24
C GLU A 196 0.09 -10.98 21.16
N ALA A 197 -0.32 -12.22 20.88
CA ALA A 197 0.59 -13.30 20.55
C ALA A 197 1.49 -12.90 19.36
N GLY A 198 2.75 -13.30 19.39
CA GLY A 198 3.73 -12.92 18.40
C GLY A 198 4.48 -11.62 18.72
N SER A 199 3.96 -10.75 19.61
CA SER A 199 4.68 -9.56 20.07
C SER A 199 5.98 -9.91 20.77
N PHE A 200 6.89 -8.96 20.89
CA PHE A 200 8.21 -9.16 21.44
C PHE A 200 8.38 -8.46 22.79
N LEU A 201 9.05 -9.13 23.73
CA LEU A 201 9.49 -8.56 24.99
C LEU A 201 11.00 -8.32 24.92
N ILE A 202 11.42 -7.06 25.03
CA ILE A 202 12.81 -6.65 25.14
C ILE A 202 13.09 -6.39 26.62
N ARG A 203 13.94 -7.22 27.24
CA ARG A 203 14.27 -7.05 28.65
C ARG A 203 15.05 -5.77 28.90
N SER A 204 14.65 -5.04 29.94
CA SER A 204 15.30 -3.81 30.34
C SER A 204 16.78 -4.05 30.68
N LYS A 205 17.65 -3.22 30.12
CA LYS A 205 19.07 -3.18 30.37
C LYS A 205 19.49 -1.71 30.40
N ARG A 206 20.53 -1.36 31.15
CA ARG A 206 21.04 0.01 31.19
C ARG A 206 21.31 0.53 29.75
N GLY A 207 20.70 1.63 29.38
CA GLY A 207 20.80 2.24 28.06
C GLY A 207 19.76 1.83 27.02
N LEU A 208 18.75 1.00 27.38
CA LEU A 208 17.69 0.59 26.42
C LEU A 208 16.74 1.72 26.05
N ALA A 209 16.53 2.69 26.92
CA ALA A 209 15.60 3.82 26.70
C ALA A 209 16.32 5.13 26.35
N ALA A 210 17.61 5.08 25.97
CA ALA A 210 18.42 6.23 25.62
C ALA A 210 18.48 6.44 24.10
#